data_5742de9c2c934bace719991cb4c69c09
#
_entry.id   5742de9c2c934bace719991cb4c69c09
#
_cell.length_a   1.000
_cell.length_b   1.000
_cell.length_c   1.000
_cell.angle_alpha   90.00
_cell.angle_beta   90.00
_cell.angle_gamma   90.00
#
_symmetry.space_group_name_H-M   'P 1'
#
loop_
_entity.id
_entity.type
_entity.pdbx_description
1 polymer ?
#
loop_
_entity_poly.entity_id
_entity_poly.type
_entity_poly.pdbx_seq_one_letter_code
_entity_poly.pdbx_strand_id
1 'polypeptide(L)'
;MQLSESTWPAVADLETDLAVIPVGSTEQHGPHAPLGTDALTAEAVAVAGVEAYKEQTGVDVPTAPVIPVGIADEHRAFDGTLWVSPDTFRAYVRETAESLAHHGFDRVVFVNGHGGNVDALREVSGEMSRHGEAYAVAFTWFDSVDSEIPMGHGGPRETAVVRHLRPELINESEAETAGEHASDHWGEWVAGVNLAYDSDEFSENGVVGDPSDGTADEGAQLVDQAADALCELLAAVDERDREA
;
A
#
# COMPACT_ATOMS: atom_id res chain seq x y z
N MET A 1 17.49 -0.16 -2.55
CA MET A 1 18.11 1.15 -2.13
C MET A 1 17.02 2.20 -1.93
N GLN A 2 16.95 2.88 -0.77
CA GLN A 2 15.98 3.95 -0.55
C GLN A 2 16.51 5.28 -1.11
N LEU A 3 15.75 5.93 -2.03
CA LEU A 3 16.18 7.18 -2.67
C LEU A 3 16.33 8.33 -1.69
N SER A 4 15.47 8.40 -0.66
CA SER A 4 15.52 9.44 0.39
C SER A 4 16.81 9.44 1.22
N GLU A 5 17.53 8.32 1.23
CA GLU A 5 18.77 8.12 1.99
C GLU A 5 20.01 8.04 1.08
N SER A 6 19.81 8.18 -0.22
CA SER A 6 20.84 7.97 -1.23
C SER A 6 21.33 9.27 -1.85
N THR A 7 22.57 9.27 -2.34
CA THR A 7 23.10 10.39 -3.12
C THR A 7 22.87 10.13 -4.61
N TRP A 8 22.73 11.19 -5.42
CA TRP A 8 22.50 11.03 -6.86
C TRP A 8 23.59 10.22 -7.59
N PRO A 9 24.90 10.29 -7.23
CA PRO A 9 25.89 9.42 -7.88
C PRO A 9 25.68 7.93 -7.58
N ALA A 10 25.29 7.60 -6.34
CA ALA A 10 25.00 6.21 -5.97
C ALA A 10 23.78 5.65 -6.72
N VAL A 11 22.79 6.48 -7.01
CA VAL A 11 21.63 6.10 -7.83
C VAL A 11 22.02 5.95 -9.31
N ALA A 12 22.90 6.81 -9.81
CA ALA A 12 23.37 6.74 -11.19
C ALA A 12 24.24 5.49 -11.48
N ASP A 13 24.82 4.89 -10.45
CA ASP A 13 25.64 3.66 -10.56
C ASP A 13 24.79 2.37 -10.50
N LEU A 14 23.45 2.47 -10.36
CA LEU A 14 22.58 1.29 -10.35
C LEU A 14 22.47 0.66 -11.75
N GLU A 15 22.60 -0.67 -11.79
CA GLU A 15 22.48 -1.47 -13.00
C GLU A 15 21.11 -2.17 -13.08
N THR A 16 20.03 -1.38 -13.08
CA THR A 16 18.64 -1.87 -13.18
C THR A 16 17.77 -0.82 -13.87
N ASP A 17 16.69 -1.27 -14.49
CA ASP A 17 15.61 -0.42 -15.00
C ASP A 17 14.33 -0.51 -14.14
N LEU A 18 14.36 -1.34 -13.07
CA LEU A 18 13.29 -1.45 -12.09
C LEU A 18 13.28 -0.26 -11.13
N ALA A 19 12.08 0.12 -10.69
CA ALA A 19 11.87 0.99 -9.52
C ALA A 19 10.59 0.62 -8.77
N VAL A 20 10.58 0.89 -7.46
CA VAL A 20 9.42 0.67 -6.59
C VAL A 20 8.94 2.00 -6.01
N ILE A 21 7.63 2.22 -6.06
CA ILE A 21 6.97 3.40 -5.45
C ILE A 21 5.96 2.90 -4.42
N PRO A 22 6.24 3.01 -3.11
CA PRO A 22 5.23 2.75 -2.07
C PRO A 22 4.13 3.83 -2.12
N VAL A 23 2.88 3.41 -1.99
CA VAL A 23 1.71 4.29 -2.04
C VAL A 23 0.73 3.89 -0.95
N GLY A 24 0.38 4.82 -0.08
CA GLY A 24 -0.57 4.60 0.99
C GLY A 24 -1.60 5.72 1.08
N SER A 25 -2.11 5.92 2.28
CA SER A 25 -2.96 7.03 2.65
C SER A 25 -2.65 7.49 4.07
N THR A 26 -3.16 8.66 4.44
CA THR A 26 -3.18 9.18 5.80
C THR A 26 -4.66 9.36 6.16
N GLU A 27 -5.24 8.36 6.81
CA GLU A 27 -6.67 8.29 7.09
C GLU A 27 -6.94 7.60 8.43
N GLN A 28 -8.15 7.74 8.93
CA GLN A 28 -8.56 7.06 10.15
C GLN A 28 -8.42 5.54 10.02
N HIS A 29 -7.94 4.88 11.07
CA HIS A 29 -7.89 3.44 11.24
C HIS A 29 -8.42 3.06 12.63
N GLY A 30 -9.57 3.64 13.00
CA GLY A 30 -10.15 3.49 14.31
C GLY A 30 -9.41 4.27 15.41
N PRO A 31 -9.87 4.15 16.67
CA PRO A 31 -9.27 4.87 17.79
C PRO A 31 -7.91 4.31 18.24
N HIS A 32 -7.51 3.15 17.73
CA HIS A 32 -6.38 2.35 18.21
C HIS A 32 -5.14 2.41 17.31
N ALA A 33 -5.30 2.60 15.99
CA ALA A 33 -4.20 2.56 15.04
C ALA A 33 -3.86 3.97 14.49
N PRO A 34 -2.61 4.20 14.04
CA PRO A 34 -2.19 5.51 13.56
C PRO A 34 -2.83 5.83 12.20
N LEU A 35 -3.02 7.13 11.93
CA LEU A 35 -3.53 7.62 10.64
C LEU A 35 -2.66 7.21 9.44
N GLY A 36 -1.37 6.96 9.65
CA GLY A 36 -0.42 6.58 8.61
C GLY A 36 -0.29 5.07 8.37
N THR A 37 -1.22 4.26 8.83
CA THR A 37 -1.18 2.78 8.73
C THR A 37 -0.85 2.31 7.31
N ASP A 38 -1.56 2.80 6.31
CA ASP A 38 -1.36 2.40 4.90
C ASP A 38 0.02 2.76 4.36
N ALA A 39 0.49 3.98 4.69
CA ALA A 39 1.81 4.43 4.27
C ALA A 39 2.92 3.61 4.93
N LEU A 40 2.78 3.30 6.23
CA LEU A 40 3.73 2.48 6.99
C LEU A 40 3.79 1.05 6.44
N THR A 41 2.64 0.44 6.16
CA THR A 41 2.57 -0.94 5.65
C THR A 41 3.08 -1.04 4.22
N ALA A 42 2.70 -0.11 3.34
CA ALA A 42 3.20 -0.06 1.95
C ALA A 42 4.72 0.10 1.89
N GLU A 43 5.28 1.02 2.70
CA GLU A 43 6.73 1.24 2.75
C GLU A 43 7.47 0.01 3.28
N ALA A 44 6.97 -0.61 4.36
CA ALA A 44 7.58 -1.80 4.94
C ALA A 44 7.60 -2.98 3.97
N VAL A 45 6.49 -3.26 3.29
CA VAL A 45 6.41 -4.32 2.28
C VAL A 45 7.31 -4.01 1.09
N ALA A 46 7.35 -2.77 0.61
CA ALA A 46 8.22 -2.36 -0.50
C ALA A 46 9.70 -2.58 -0.15
N VAL A 47 10.12 -2.17 1.05
CA VAL A 47 11.51 -2.36 1.51
C VAL A 47 11.83 -3.85 1.64
N ALA A 48 10.97 -4.63 2.29
CA ALA A 48 11.19 -6.06 2.50
C ALA A 48 11.25 -6.84 1.18
N GLY A 49 10.34 -6.55 0.22
CA GLY A 49 10.32 -7.22 -1.08
C GLY A 49 11.54 -6.87 -1.96
N VAL A 50 11.99 -5.61 -1.94
CA VAL A 50 13.22 -5.19 -2.63
C VAL A 50 14.45 -5.84 -2.02
N GLU A 51 14.53 -5.96 -0.70
CA GLU A 51 15.63 -6.67 -0.01
C GLU A 51 15.64 -8.16 -0.38
N ALA A 52 14.48 -8.84 -0.38
CA ALA A 52 14.35 -10.23 -0.81
C ALA A 52 14.79 -10.42 -2.28
N TYR A 53 14.39 -9.51 -3.16
CA TYR A 53 14.81 -9.52 -4.55
C TYR A 53 16.34 -9.34 -4.72
N LYS A 54 16.91 -8.41 -3.95
CA LYS A 54 18.36 -8.18 -3.92
C LYS A 54 19.13 -9.41 -3.41
N GLU A 55 18.64 -10.05 -2.35
CA GLU A 55 19.26 -11.28 -1.84
C GLU A 55 19.26 -12.41 -2.88
N GLN A 56 18.20 -12.51 -3.67
CA GLN A 56 18.05 -13.53 -4.70
C GLN A 56 18.90 -13.24 -5.94
N THR A 57 18.97 -11.99 -6.39
CA THR A 57 19.54 -11.61 -7.72
C THR A 57 20.88 -10.87 -7.63
N GLY A 58 21.18 -10.25 -6.51
CA GLY A 58 22.29 -9.31 -6.33
C GLY A 58 22.00 -7.91 -6.87
N VAL A 59 20.81 -7.64 -7.42
CA VAL A 59 20.43 -6.37 -8.03
C VAL A 59 19.79 -5.44 -7.00
N ASP A 60 20.31 -4.21 -6.89
CA ASP A 60 19.72 -3.14 -6.07
C ASP A 60 18.62 -2.42 -6.87
N VAL A 61 17.40 -2.39 -6.33
CA VAL A 61 16.25 -1.67 -6.92
C VAL A 61 15.99 -0.38 -6.13
N PRO A 62 15.91 0.80 -6.78
CA PRO A 62 15.57 2.04 -6.10
C PRO A 62 14.11 2.04 -5.64
N THR A 63 13.92 2.42 -4.36
CA THR A 63 12.60 2.61 -3.75
C THR A 63 12.38 4.10 -3.52
N ALA A 64 11.35 4.66 -4.13
CA ALA A 64 10.97 6.06 -3.94
C ALA A 64 10.47 6.31 -2.51
N PRO A 65 10.47 7.57 -2.02
CA PRO A 65 9.74 7.91 -0.81
C PRO A 65 8.26 7.54 -0.94
N VAL A 66 7.65 7.09 0.16
CA VAL A 66 6.23 6.75 0.16
C VAL A 66 5.36 7.95 -0.22
N ILE A 67 4.32 7.71 -1.02
CA ILE A 67 3.25 8.68 -1.29
C ILE A 67 2.20 8.53 -0.17
N PRO A 68 2.13 9.46 0.80
CA PRO A 68 1.39 9.24 2.04
C PRO A 68 -0.04 9.78 2.01
N VAL A 69 -0.52 10.37 0.92
CA VAL A 69 -1.88 10.91 0.79
C VAL A 69 -2.53 10.34 -0.46
N GLY A 70 -3.56 9.54 -0.25
CA GLY A 70 -4.29 8.83 -1.29
C GLY A 70 -5.70 9.38 -1.53
N ILE A 71 -6.55 8.55 -2.11
CA ILE A 71 -7.98 8.76 -2.31
C ILE A 71 -8.68 8.17 -1.07
N ALA A 72 -9.06 9.01 -0.13
CA ALA A 72 -9.59 8.62 1.18
C ALA A 72 -10.74 9.53 1.65
N ASP A 73 -11.46 10.15 0.72
CA ASP A 73 -12.56 11.04 1.05
C ASP A 73 -13.78 10.33 1.68
N GLU A 74 -13.88 9.02 1.55
CA GLU A 74 -14.81 8.18 2.30
C GLU A 74 -14.60 8.20 3.82
N HIS A 75 -13.43 8.61 4.29
CA HIS A 75 -13.09 8.74 5.71
C HIS A 75 -13.12 10.18 6.24
N ARG A 76 -13.64 11.12 5.45
CA ARG A 76 -13.61 12.57 5.76
C ARG A 76 -14.36 12.98 7.03
N ALA A 77 -15.27 12.13 7.53
CA ALA A 77 -15.99 12.38 8.78
C ALA A 77 -15.09 12.26 10.03
N PHE A 78 -13.90 11.65 9.90
CA PHE A 78 -12.96 11.42 11.00
C PHE A 78 -11.79 12.39 10.93
N ASP A 79 -11.54 13.11 12.03
CA ASP A 79 -10.50 14.12 12.11
C ASP A 79 -9.11 13.56 11.81
N GLY A 80 -8.34 14.31 11.02
CA GLY A 80 -6.96 13.97 10.66
C GLY A 80 -6.82 13.21 9.35
N THR A 81 -7.90 12.72 8.75
CA THR A 81 -7.88 12.15 7.41
C THR A 81 -7.49 13.21 6.37
N LEU A 82 -6.54 12.87 5.52
CA LEU A 82 -6.08 13.69 4.39
C LEU A 82 -6.39 12.95 3.09
N TRP A 83 -6.92 13.66 2.12
CA TRP A 83 -7.19 13.06 0.80
C TRP A 83 -6.91 14.04 -0.34
N VAL A 84 -6.72 13.50 -1.52
CA VAL A 84 -6.70 14.24 -2.78
C VAL A 84 -7.78 13.70 -3.71
N SER A 85 -8.19 14.50 -4.69
CA SER A 85 -9.13 13.99 -5.70
C SER A 85 -8.49 12.85 -6.50
N PRO A 86 -9.29 11.92 -7.05
CA PRO A 86 -8.78 10.85 -7.90
C PRO A 86 -7.92 11.35 -9.07
N ASP A 87 -8.27 12.48 -9.68
CA ASP A 87 -7.49 13.06 -10.79
C ASP A 87 -6.12 13.59 -10.31
N THR A 88 -6.08 14.24 -9.14
CA THR A 88 -4.82 14.70 -8.54
C THR A 88 -3.92 13.52 -8.18
N PHE A 89 -4.50 12.47 -7.60
CA PHE A 89 -3.77 11.26 -7.25
C PHE A 89 -3.17 10.59 -8.50
N ARG A 90 -3.98 10.36 -9.55
CA ARG A 90 -3.51 9.77 -10.82
C ARG A 90 -2.39 10.58 -11.45
N ALA A 91 -2.51 11.92 -11.45
CA ALA A 91 -1.47 12.79 -11.98
C ALA A 91 -0.19 12.66 -11.16
N TYR A 92 -0.28 12.69 -9.83
CA TYR A 92 0.89 12.65 -8.95
C TYR A 92 1.65 11.33 -9.05
N VAL A 93 0.97 10.18 -9.00
CA VAL A 93 1.64 8.88 -9.12
C VAL A 93 2.26 8.68 -10.51
N ARG A 94 1.58 9.14 -11.57
CA ARG A 94 2.10 9.11 -12.95
C ARG A 94 3.37 9.94 -13.08
N GLU A 95 3.33 11.22 -12.71
CA GLU A 95 4.47 12.14 -12.83
C GLU A 95 5.67 11.68 -11.99
N THR A 96 5.42 11.03 -10.84
CA THR A 96 6.47 10.41 -10.03
C THR A 96 7.13 9.26 -10.78
N ALA A 97 6.36 8.37 -11.41
CA ALA A 97 6.89 7.26 -12.20
C ALA A 97 7.59 7.73 -13.48
N GLU A 98 7.05 8.74 -14.17
CA GLU A 98 7.69 9.35 -15.36
C GLU A 98 9.03 9.98 -15.01
N SER A 99 9.17 10.57 -13.82
CA SER A 99 10.46 11.12 -13.38
C SER A 99 11.50 10.04 -13.11
N LEU A 100 11.10 8.85 -12.64
CA LEU A 100 11.99 7.69 -12.53
C LEU A 100 12.37 7.15 -13.91
N ALA A 101 11.40 7.02 -14.82
CA ALA A 101 11.62 6.59 -16.19
C ALA A 101 12.59 7.51 -16.95
N HIS A 102 12.51 8.82 -16.72
CA HIS A 102 13.47 9.79 -17.28
C HIS A 102 14.92 9.50 -16.89
N HIS A 103 15.14 8.87 -15.74
CA HIS A 103 16.46 8.46 -15.25
C HIS A 103 16.84 7.02 -15.62
N GLY A 104 16.01 6.34 -16.42
CA GLY A 104 16.27 4.99 -16.90
C GLY A 104 15.59 3.87 -16.11
N PHE A 105 14.82 4.22 -15.04
CA PHE A 105 14.03 3.26 -14.26
C PHE A 105 12.61 3.19 -14.86
N ASP A 106 12.48 2.57 -16.01
CA ASP A 106 11.24 2.57 -16.82
C ASP A 106 10.35 1.34 -16.58
N ARG A 107 10.66 0.53 -15.56
CA ARG A 107 9.84 -0.59 -15.07
C ARG A 107 9.42 -0.33 -13.62
N VAL A 108 8.22 0.17 -13.44
CA VAL A 108 7.76 0.71 -12.16
C VAL A 108 6.74 -0.20 -11.50
N VAL A 109 6.96 -0.56 -10.23
CA VAL A 109 6.00 -1.28 -9.40
C VAL A 109 5.47 -0.34 -8.31
N PHE A 110 4.18 -0.01 -8.37
CA PHE A 110 3.50 0.65 -7.27
C PHE A 110 3.14 -0.38 -6.20
N VAL A 111 3.62 -0.18 -4.97
CA VAL A 111 3.27 -1.02 -3.81
C VAL A 111 2.22 -0.31 -2.98
N ASN A 112 0.99 -0.76 -3.08
CA ASN A 112 -0.18 -0.10 -2.50
C ASN A 112 -0.56 -0.69 -1.15
N GLY A 113 -0.82 0.18 -0.17
CA GLY A 113 -1.34 -0.15 1.16
C GLY A 113 -2.79 0.28 1.42
N HIS A 114 -3.45 0.98 0.47
CA HIS A 114 -4.76 1.58 0.69
C HIS A 114 -5.81 1.11 -0.33
N GLY A 115 -6.99 0.71 0.17
CA GLY A 115 -8.09 0.21 -0.67
C GLY A 115 -8.61 1.22 -1.68
N GLY A 116 -8.78 2.48 -1.29
CA GLY A 116 -9.29 3.56 -2.16
C GLY A 116 -8.37 3.91 -3.34
N ASN A 117 -7.09 3.53 -3.28
CA ASN A 117 -6.15 3.76 -4.38
C ASN A 117 -6.21 2.69 -5.50
N VAL A 118 -6.77 1.50 -5.23
CA VAL A 118 -6.63 0.30 -6.07
C VAL A 118 -7.04 0.54 -7.52
N ASP A 119 -8.24 1.07 -7.75
CA ASP A 119 -8.75 1.26 -9.11
C ASP A 119 -7.97 2.33 -9.86
N ALA A 120 -7.61 3.43 -9.19
CA ALA A 120 -6.83 4.51 -9.78
C ALA A 120 -5.41 4.04 -10.17
N LEU A 121 -4.75 3.24 -9.33
CA LEU A 121 -3.44 2.66 -9.64
C LEU A 121 -3.50 1.66 -10.79
N ARG A 122 -4.53 0.80 -10.85
CA ARG A 122 -4.73 -0.13 -11.98
C ARG A 122 -4.95 0.63 -13.30
N GLU A 123 -5.74 1.69 -13.27
CA GLU A 123 -5.99 2.53 -14.43
C GLU A 123 -4.71 3.21 -14.92
N VAL A 124 -3.98 3.92 -14.03
CA VAL A 124 -2.72 4.60 -14.36
C VAL A 124 -1.68 3.62 -14.87
N SER A 125 -1.50 2.48 -14.19
CA SER A 125 -0.55 1.44 -14.61
C SER A 125 -0.86 0.94 -16.01
N GLY A 126 -2.14 0.67 -16.31
CA GLY A 126 -2.58 0.22 -17.62
C GLY A 126 -2.40 1.27 -18.72
N GLU A 127 -2.62 2.56 -18.43
CA GLU A 127 -2.38 3.66 -19.37
C GLU A 127 -0.89 3.85 -19.64
N MET A 128 -0.05 3.90 -18.59
CA MET A 128 1.39 4.04 -18.72
C MET A 128 2.00 2.90 -19.54
N SER A 129 1.62 1.66 -19.25
CA SER A 129 2.14 0.47 -19.94
C SER A 129 1.74 0.39 -21.42
N ARG A 130 0.59 1.00 -21.82
CA ARG A 130 0.15 1.02 -23.22
C ARG A 130 0.63 2.21 -24.01
N HIS A 131 0.78 3.36 -23.38
CA HIS A 131 0.91 4.65 -24.06
C HIS A 131 1.98 5.56 -23.46
N GLY A 132 2.54 5.19 -22.30
CA GLY A 132 3.53 5.96 -21.56
C GLY A 132 4.97 5.59 -21.91
N GLU A 133 5.91 6.22 -21.22
CA GLU A 133 7.34 5.98 -21.33
C GLU A 133 7.85 4.89 -20.37
N ALA A 134 6.95 4.33 -19.52
CA ALA A 134 7.26 3.31 -18.54
C ALA A 134 6.29 2.13 -18.61
N TYR A 135 6.79 0.93 -18.37
CA TYR A 135 5.96 -0.22 -18.01
C TYR A 135 5.65 -0.15 -16.52
N ALA A 136 4.38 -0.04 -16.15
CA ALA A 136 3.96 0.09 -14.77
C ALA A 136 2.95 -0.99 -14.37
N VAL A 137 3.05 -1.47 -13.13
CA VAL A 137 2.11 -2.40 -12.52
C VAL A 137 1.77 -1.97 -11.10
N ALA A 138 0.56 -2.30 -10.64
CA ALA A 138 0.12 -2.02 -9.28
C ALA A 138 0.04 -3.34 -8.49
N PHE A 139 0.74 -3.39 -7.37
CA PHE A 139 0.75 -4.47 -6.39
C PHE A 139 0.08 -4.00 -5.12
N THR A 140 -1.03 -4.61 -4.74
CA THR A 140 -1.73 -4.34 -3.49
C THR A 140 -1.37 -5.45 -2.51
N TRP A 141 -0.64 -5.12 -1.43
CA TRP A 141 -0.03 -6.12 -0.56
C TRP A 141 -1.05 -7.04 0.09
N PHE A 142 -2.18 -6.52 0.54
CA PHE A 142 -3.20 -7.29 1.24
C PHE A 142 -4.02 -8.23 0.32
N ASP A 143 -3.97 -8.03 -1.00
CA ASP A 143 -4.53 -8.95 -2.00
C ASP A 143 -3.58 -10.12 -2.31
N SER A 144 -2.30 -10.00 -1.94
CA SER A 144 -1.24 -10.96 -2.30
C SER A 144 -0.92 -11.98 -1.20
N VAL A 145 -1.54 -11.86 -0.04
CA VAL A 145 -1.29 -12.73 1.11
C VAL A 145 -2.42 -13.73 1.32
N ASP A 146 -2.06 -14.98 1.65
CA ASP A 146 -3.00 -16.01 2.06
C ASP A 146 -3.10 -16.01 3.59
N SER A 147 -4.27 -15.63 4.12
CA SER A 147 -4.50 -15.50 5.55
C SER A 147 -5.94 -15.75 5.91
N GLU A 148 -6.15 -16.51 7.01
CA GLU A 148 -7.47 -16.69 7.61
C GLU A 148 -7.96 -15.44 8.35
N ILE A 149 -7.06 -14.49 8.66
CA ILE A 149 -7.43 -13.20 9.25
C ILE A 149 -8.17 -12.38 8.19
N PRO A 150 -9.42 -11.97 8.44
CA PRO A 150 -10.18 -11.22 7.46
C PRO A 150 -9.52 -9.87 7.18
N MET A 151 -9.62 -9.42 5.93
CA MET A 151 -9.36 -8.01 5.61
C MET A 151 -10.48 -7.17 6.22
N GLY A 152 -10.18 -5.94 6.54
CA GLY A 152 -11.12 -4.97 7.08
C GLY A 152 -10.59 -3.57 6.80
N HIS A 153 -10.91 -2.64 7.71
CA HIS A 153 -10.30 -1.32 7.74
C HIS A 153 -10.03 -0.93 9.20
N GLY A 154 -8.77 -0.62 9.54
CA GLY A 154 -8.38 -0.60 10.94
C GLY A 154 -8.67 -1.94 11.65
N GLY A 155 -8.87 -2.99 10.86
CA GLY A 155 -9.26 -4.32 11.30
C GLY A 155 -8.07 -5.18 11.71
N PRO A 156 -8.28 -6.49 11.89
CA PRO A 156 -7.28 -7.37 12.49
C PRO A 156 -6.02 -7.49 11.63
N ARG A 157 -6.13 -7.49 10.30
CA ARG A 157 -4.98 -7.68 9.41
C ARG A 157 -4.03 -6.48 9.45
N GLU A 158 -4.55 -5.27 9.31
CA GLU A 158 -3.75 -4.04 9.37
C GLU A 158 -3.18 -3.81 10.77
N THR A 159 -4.00 -4.03 11.79
CA THR A 159 -3.55 -3.93 13.19
C THR A 159 -2.43 -4.92 13.50
N ALA A 160 -2.50 -6.16 13.01
CA ALA A 160 -1.43 -7.15 13.16
C ALA A 160 -0.11 -6.66 12.54
N VAL A 161 -0.17 -6.13 11.32
CA VAL A 161 1.03 -5.62 10.64
C VAL A 161 1.63 -4.43 11.39
N VAL A 162 0.80 -3.46 11.84
CA VAL A 162 1.32 -2.32 12.62
C VAL A 162 1.85 -2.77 13.98
N ARG A 163 1.21 -3.74 14.66
CA ARG A 163 1.74 -4.34 15.90
C ARG A 163 3.12 -4.95 15.70
N HIS A 164 3.38 -5.56 14.55
CA HIS A 164 4.69 -6.09 14.22
C HIS A 164 5.70 -4.99 13.93
N LEU A 165 5.35 -4.03 13.07
CA LEU A 165 6.28 -3.00 12.58
C LEU A 165 6.55 -1.90 13.61
N ARG A 166 5.52 -1.43 14.29
CA ARG A 166 5.50 -0.25 15.15
C ARG A 166 4.54 -0.43 16.34
N PRO A 167 4.80 -1.41 17.24
CA PRO A 167 3.90 -1.72 18.35
C PRO A 167 3.59 -0.51 19.25
N GLU A 168 4.52 0.44 19.34
CA GLU A 168 4.36 1.66 20.13
C GLU A 168 3.30 2.64 19.56
N LEU A 169 2.85 2.43 18.33
CA LEU A 169 1.81 3.25 17.70
C LEU A 169 0.40 2.68 17.88
N ILE A 170 0.26 1.46 18.37
CA ILE A 170 -1.04 0.85 18.67
C ILE A 170 -1.45 1.21 20.11
N ASN A 171 -2.66 1.76 20.25
CA ASN A 171 -3.30 1.90 21.56
C ASN A 171 -4.06 0.60 21.88
N GLU A 172 -3.41 -0.32 22.60
CA GLU A 172 -3.97 -1.65 22.88
C GLU A 172 -5.28 -1.58 23.69
N SER A 173 -5.43 -0.60 24.59
CA SER A 173 -6.68 -0.45 25.35
C SER A 173 -7.87 -0.03 24.47
N GLU A 174 -7.62 0.74 23.42
CA GLU A 174 -8.65 1.08 22.44
C GLU A 174 -8.88 -0.07 21.45
N ALA A 175 -7.85 -0.85 21.09
CA ALA A 175 -7.98 -2.01 20.22
C ALA A 175 -8.90 -3.08 20.83
N GLU A 176 -8.83 -3.31 22.16
CA GLU A 176 -9.68 -4.27 22.87
C GLU A 176 -11.17 -3.91 22.80
N THR A 177 -11.50 -2.63 22.68
CA THR A 177 -12.89 -2.14 22.67
C THR A 177 -13.37 -1.69 21.29
N ALA A 178 -12.47 -1.45 20.35
CA ALA A 178 -12.83 -0.96 19.02
C ALA A 178 -13.74 -1.93 18.26
N GLY A 179 -13.58 -3.24 18.45
CA GLY A 179 -14.43 -4.27 17.87
C GLY A 179 -15.91 -4.17 18.30
N GLU A 180 -16.22 -3.64 19.49
CA GLU A 180 -17.59 -3.49 19.97
C GLU A 180 -18.41 -2.46 19.15
N HIS A 181 -17.73 -1.51 18.47
CA HIS A 181 -18.32 -0.44 17.68
C HIS A 181 -17.94 -0.52 16.20
N ALA A 182 -17.22 -1.56 15.82
CA ALA A 182 -16.82 -1.82 14.44
C ALA A 182 -18.00 -2.34 13.61
N SER A 183 -17.93 -2.11 12.29
CA SER A 183 -18.80 -2.81 11.35
C SER A 183 -18.26 -4.22 11.06
N ASP A 184 -19.15 -5.17 10.77
CA ASP A 184 -18.81 -6.50 10.27
C ASP A 184 -18.74 -6.56 8.73
N HIS A 185 -19.02 -5.45 8.04
CA HIS A 185 -19.03 -5.33 6.59
C HIS A 185 -18.65 -3.93 6.14
N TRP A 186 -18.14 -3.84 4.92
CA TRP A 186 -17.87 -2.57 4.24
C TRP A 186 -19.08 -2.13 3.42
N GLY A 187 -19.60 -0.94 3.70
CA GLY A 187 -20.68 -0.32 2.94
C GLY A 187 -22.06 -0.96 3.16
N GLU A 188 -23.05 -0.51 2.40
CA GLU A 188 -24.41 -1.05 2.34
C GLU A 188 -24.70 -1.53 0.92
N TRP A 189 -24.81 -2.86 0.73
CA TRP A 189 -24.89 -3.45 -0.61
C TRP A 189 -26.27 -3.96 -0.96
N VAL A 190 -26.83 -3.48 -2.10
CA VAL A 190 -28.08 -3.97 -2.69
C VAL A 190 -27.84 -4.33 -4.16
N ALA A 191 -28.09 -5.57 -4.51
CA ALA A 191 -27.93 -6.07 -5.88
C ALA A 191 -26.54 -5.79 -6.51
N GLY A 192 -25.49 -5.80 -5.69
CA GLY A 192 -24.10 -5.53 -6.13
C GLY A 192 -23.75 -4.05 -6.25
N VAL A 193 -24.60 -3.15 -5.77
CA VAL A 193 -24.36 -1.70 -5.73
C VAL A 193 -24.21 -1.27 -4.28
N ASN A 194 -23.10 -0.57 -3.97
CA ASN A 194 -22.90 0.04 -2.65
C ASN A 194 -23.73 1.33 -2.56
N LEU A 195 -24.51 1.45 -1.48
CA LEU A 195 -25.36 2.61 -1.21
C LEU A 195 -24.75 3.55 -0.15
N ALA A 196 -23.77 3.10 0.62
CA ALA A 196 -23.05 3.89 1.60
C ALA A 196 -21.67 4.31 1.03
N TYR A 197 -21.45 5.60 0.87
CA TYR A 197 -20.23 6.15 0.29
C TYR A 197 -19.19 6.54 1.34
N ASP A 198 -19.64 6.99 2.52
CA ASP A 198 -18.76 7.43 3.60
C ASP A 198 -18.76 6.39 4.73
N SER A 199 -17.62 6.17 5.36
CA SER A 199 -17.44 5.10 6.35
C SER A 199 -18.24 5.31 7.64
N ASP A 200 -18.58 6.57 7.99
CA ASP A 200 -19.45 6.88 9.11
C ASP A 200 -20.94 6.52 8.87
N GLU A 201 -21.31 6.17 7.64
CA GLU A 201 -22.66 5.68 7.34
C GLU A 201 -22.88 4.23 7.83
N PHE A 202 -21.81 3.43 8.03
CA PHE A 202 -21.91 2.02 8.42
C PHE A 202 -21.01 1.61 9.58
N SER A 203 -20.10 2.46 10.06
CA SER A 203 -19.22 2.19 11.20
C SER A 203 -19.16 3.42 12.14
N GLU A 204 -19.45 3.21 13.42
CA GLU A 204 -19.45 4.31 14.39
C GLU A 204 -18.06 4.86 14.68
N ASN A 205 -17.03 4.00 14.61
CA ASN A 205 -15.63 4.35 14.92
C ASN A 205 -14.70 4.21 13.71
N GLY A 206 -15.26 4.01 12.53
CA GLY A 206 -14.55 3.86 11.28
C GLY A 206 -13.89 2.49 11.06
N VAL A 207 -13.94 1.57 12.03
CA VAL A 207 -13.33 0.24 11.95
C VAL A 207 -14.26 -0.75 11.26
N VAL A 208 -13.68 -1.63 10.45
CA VAL A 208 -14.34 -2.81 9.88
C VAL A 208 -13.56 -4.07 10.27
N GLY A 209 -14.22 -4.98 10.98
CA GLY A 209 -13.60 -6.15 11.60
C GLY A 209 -13.11 -5.89 13.03
N ASP A 210 -12.74 -6.96 13.75
CA ASP A 210 -12.27 -6.83 15.14
C ASP A 210 -10.73 -6.74 15.20
N PRO A 211 -10.15 -5.59 15.57
CA PRO A 211 -8.70 -5.43 15.61
C PRO A 211 -8.00 -6.26 16.71
N SER A 212 -8.76 -6.78 17.69
CA SER A 212 -8.22 -7.62 18.75
C SER A 212 -7.77 -9.00 18.24
N ASP A 213 -8.31 -9.46 17.11
CA ASP A 213 -8.01 -10.77 16.52
C ASP A 213 -6.63 -10.85 15.84
N GLY A 214 -5.95 -9.71 15.60
CA GLY A 214 -4.66 -9.67 14.91
C GLY A 214 -3.45 -9.59 15.85
N THR A 215 -2.54 -10.55 15.81
CA THR A 215 -1.30 -10.58 16.61
C THR A 215 -0.07 -10.06 15.86
N ALA A 216 0.97 -9.62 16.58
CA ALA A 216 2.24 -9.20 15.98
C ALA A 216 2.93 -10.32 15.20
N ASP A 217 2.82 -11.57 15.66
CA ASP A 217 3.41 -12.73 14.97
C ASP A 217 2.72 -13.00 13.63
N GLU A 218 1.39 -12.83 13.57
CA GLU A 218 0.64 -12.89 12.32
C GLU A 218 0.99 -11.71 11.41
N GLY A 219 1.17 -10.52 11.99
CA GLY A 219 1.66 -9.35 11.25
C GLY A 219 3.02 -9.59 10.58
N ALA A 220 3.95 -10.25 11.28
CA ALA A 220 5.23 -10.65 10.71
C ALA A 220 5.05 -11.60 9.51
N GLN A 221 4.20 -12.62 9.65
CA GLN A 221 3.92 -13.57 8.57
C GLN A 221 3.28 -12.89 7.35
N LEU A 222 2.39 -11.93 7.57
CA LEU A 222 1.77 -11.16 6.48
C LEU A 222 2.80 -10.31 5.71
N VAL A 223 3.72 -9.66 6.43
CA VAL A 223 4.81 -8.89 5.80
C VAL A 223 5.74 -9.80 5.02
N ASP A 224 6.12 -10.95 5.57
CA ASP A 224 6.98 -11.92 4.90
C ASP A 224 6.33 -12.45 3.62
N GLN A 225 5.05 -12.87 3.67
CA GLN A 225 4.31 -13.32 2.49
C GLN A 225 4.19 -12.24 1.41
N ALA A 226 3.88 -11.00 1.81
CA ALA A 226 3.77 -9.88 0.88
C ALA A 226 5.13 -9.53 0.25
N ALA A 227 6.22 -9.62 1.01
CA ALA A 227 7.58 -9.42 0.53
C ALA A 227 8.00 -10.49 -0.49
N ASP A 228 7.71 -11.76 -0.20
CA ASP A 228 7.96 -12.87 -1.12
C ASP A 228 7.17 -12.70 -2.44
N ALA A 229 5.88 -12.34 -2.36
CA ALA A 229 5.05 -12.10 -3.52
C ALA A 229 5.54 -10.89 -4.35
N LEU A 230 6.00 -9.82 -3.68
CA LEU A 230 6.59 -8.67 -4.36
C LEU A 230 7.93 -9.05 -5.03
N CYS A 231 8.76 -9.86 -4.38
CA CYS A 231 10.01 -10.38 -4.95
C CYS A 231 9.74 -11.18 -6.24
N GLU A 232 8.75 -12.08 -6.23
CA GLU A 232 8.34 -12.83 -7.42
C GLU A 232 7.83 -11.89 -8.54
N LEU A 233 7.06 -10.86 -8.18
CA LEU A 233 6.57 -9.87 -9.15
C LEU A 233 7.72 -9.06 -9.75
N LEU A 234 8.69 -8.62 -8.95
CA LEU A 234 9.87 -7.89 -9.43
C LEU A 234 10.67 -8.73 -10.42
N ALA A 235 10.88 -10.02 -10.14
CA ALA A 235 11.54 -10.93 -11.07
C ALA A 235 10.76 -11.08 -12.39
N ALA A 236 9.45 -11.22 -12.32
CA ALA A 236 8.60 -11.33 -13.52
C ALA A 236 8.58 -10.02 -14.35
N VAL A 237 8.65 -8.86 -13.69
CA VAL A 237 8.72 -7.56 -14.37
C VAL A 237 10.09 -7.34 -15.00
N ASP A 238 11.16 -7.77 -14.33
CA ASP A 238 12.54 -7.70 -14.85
C ASP A 238 12.75 -8.57 -16.09
N GLU A 239 12.22 -9.80 -16.06
CA GLU A 239 12.33 -10.76 -17.18
C GLU A 239 11.42 -10.45 -18.37
N ARG A 240 10.47 -9.52 -18.22
CA ARG A 240 9.49 -9.22 -19.26
C ARG A 240 10.13 -8.58 -20.48
N ASP A 241 9.91 -9.16 -21.67
CA ASP A 241 10.37 -8.59 -22.94
C ASP A 241 9.73 -7.21 -23.21
N ARG A 242 10.55 -6.24 -23.63
CA ARG A 242 10.10 -4.87 -23.98
C ARG A 242 9.30 -4.80 -25.29
N GLU A 243 9.33 -5.87 -26.10
CA GLU A 243 8.72 -5.92 -27.45
C GLU A 243 7.33 -6.63 -27.48
N ALA A 244 6.71 -6.88 -26.31
CA ALA A 244 5.45 -7.63 -26.22
C ALA A 244 4.21 -6.74 -26.16
#